data_0a68dbfc0ae185627b7172bcb48be5d0
#
_entry.id   0a68dbfc0ae185627b7172bcb48be5d0
#
_cell.length_a   1.000
_cell.length_b   1.000
_cell.length_c   1.000
_cell.angle_alpha   90.00
_cell.angle_beta   90.00
_cell.angle_gamma   90.00
#
_symmetry.space_group_name_H-M   'P 1'
#
loop_
_entity.id
_entity.type
_entity.pdbx_description
1 polymer ?
#
loop_
_entity_poly.entity_id
_entity_poly.type
_entity_poly.pdbx_seq_one_letter_code
_entity_poly.pdbx_strand_id
1 'polypeptide(L)'
;KRRTLVKLLPKPLPSQVSNYPPTRFMGSKSKLLSEIWAVASQFNVDTVVDLFSGSGVVGYMFKAQGKSVISNDYMAMSATFTKAMIENNSVILPMGEAKELLVAHKESAHFVASTIKDLYYTDEENDLIDTLRTNIAAIRDQYKHAIAMTALIRACTKKRPRGIFTYTGQRYNDGRKDLQKTLAQQFLEAVEAVNKAVFDNGKINRSKHGDAMDLRVEQADLV
;
A
#
# COMPACT_ATOMS: atom_id res chain seq x y z
N LYS A 1 -1.76 35.17 -29.01
CA LYS A 1 -2.25 33.89 -29.53
C LYS A 1 -2.84 33.13 -28.35
N ARG A 2 -4.17 32.97 -28.29
CA ARG A 2 -4.83 32.09 -27.28
C ARG A 2 -4.42 30.65 -27.58
N ARG A 3 -3.69 30.00 -26.66
CA ARG A 3 -3.48 28.55 -26.70
C ARG A 3 -4.84 27.91 -26.43
N THR A 4 -5.41 27.25 -27.41
CA THR A 4 -6.58 26.40 -27.23
C THR A 4 -6.15 25.26 -26.33
N LEU A 5 -6.66 25.23 -25.09
CA LEU A 5 -6.49 24.11 -24.20
C LEU A 5 -7.24 22.92 -24.82
N VAL A 6 -6.51 22.00 -25.40
CA VAL A 6 -7.08 20.70 -25.81
C VAL A 6 -7.56 20.01 -24.56
N LYS A 7 -8.87 19.89 -24.38
CA LYS A 7 -9.46 19.14 -23.26
C LYS A 7 -9.19 17.65 -23.52
N LEU A 8 -8.18 17.11 -22.87
CA LEU A 8 -7.91 15.69 -22.93
C LEU A 8 -9.06 14.94 -22.26
N LEU A 9 -9.66 14.01 -22.99
CA LEU A 9 -10.66 13.13 -22.44
C LEU A 9 -9.97 12.02 -21.63
N PRO A 10 -10.53 11.65 -20.47
CA PRO A 10 -10.03 10.51 -19.69
C PRO A 10 -9.94 9.26 -20.55
N LYS A 11 -8.84 8.50 -20.43
CA LYS A 11 -8.65 7.25 -21.15
C LYS A 11 -9.05 6.05 -20.28
N PRO A 12 -9.63 5.00 -20.86
CA PRO A 12 -9.95 3.79 -20.14
C PRO A 12 -8.66 3.16 -19.56
N LEU A 13 -8.79 2.60 -18.38
CA LEU A 13 -7.70 1.91 -17.69
C LEU A 13 -7.89 0.39 -17.78
N PRO A 14 -6.81 -0.40 -17.77
CA PRO A 14 -6.90 -1.85 -17.65
C PRO A 14 -7.71 -2.25 -16.41
N SER A 15 -8.48 -3.34 -16.52
CA SER A 15 -9.27 -3.89 -15.40
C SER A 15 -8.41 -4.21 -14.17
N GLN A 16 -7.14 -4.55 -14.38
CA GLN A 16 -6.17 -4.81 -13.32
C GLN A 16 -6.04 -3.65 -12.33
N VAL A 17 -6.18 -2.39 -12.79
CA VAL A 17 -6.11 -1.20 -11.92
C VAL A 17 -7.16 -1.25 -10.80
N SER A 18 -8.32 -1.84 -11.06
CA SER A 18 -9.40 -1.99 -10.07
C SER A 18 -9.07 -2.96 -8.93
N ASN A 19 -8.06 -3.83 -9.11
CA ASN A 19 -7.58 -4.73 -8.07
C ASN A 19 -6.72 -4.02 -7.02
N TYR A 20 -6.24 -2.78 -7.31
CA TYR A 20 -5.47 -2.04 -6.31
C TYR A 20 -6.36 -1.73 -5.10
N PRO A 21 -6.01 -2.23 -3.92
CA PRO A 21 -6.89 -2.10 -2.79
C PRO A 21 -6.99 -0.62 -2.35
N PRO A 22 -8.20 -0.07 -2.17
CA PRO A 22 -8.36 1.32 -1.75
C PRO A 22 -7.65 1.57 -0.44
N THR A 23 -6.76 2.55 -0.41
CA THR A 23 -5.94 2.91 0.74
C THR A 23 -6.42 4.25 1.31
N ARG A 24 -6.60 4.32 2.62
CA ARG A 24 -6.90 5.59 3.31
C ARG A 24 -5.61 6.42 3.40
N PHE A 25 -5.22 7.00 2.27
CA PHE A 25 -4.00 7.80 2.13
C PHE A 25 -4.38 9.20 1.68
N MET A 26 -3.98 10.22 2.45
CA MET A 26 -4.25 11.62 2.10
C MET A 26 -3.47 11.98 0.82
N GLY A 27 -4.17 12.61 -0.12
CA GLY A 27 -3.57 13.00 -1.39
C GLY A 27 -3.44 11.89 -2.43
N SER A 28 -4.00 10.68 -2.19
CA SER A 28 -4.04 9.62 -3.20
C SER A 28 -4.65 10.11 -4.52
N LYS A 29 -4.00 9.80 -5.63
CA LYS A 29 -4.40 10.20 -6.99
C LYS A 29 -5.38 9.21 -7.64
N SER A 30 -6.00 8.31 -6.87
CA SER A 30 -6.88 7.25 -7.38
C SER A 30 -8.02 7.74 -8.27
N LYS A 31 -8.49 8.97 -8.05
CA LYS A 31 -9.56 9.60 -8.86
C LYS A 31 -9.06 10.30 -10.12
N LEU A 32 -7.76 10.38 -10.33
CA LEU A 32 -7.13 11.10 -11.46
C LEU A 32 -6.36 10.16 -12.40
N LEU A 33 -6.46 8.85 -12.20
CA LEU A 33 -5.62 7.90 -12.96
C LEU A 33 -5.92 7.92 -14.46
N SER A 34 -7.18 8.05 -14.86
CA SER A 34 -7.57 8.13 -16.27
C SER A 34 -7.09 9.41 -16.94
N GLU A 35 -7.06 10.52 -16.21
CA GLU A 35 -6.51 11.79 -16.68
C GLU A 35 -4.99 11.74 -16.79
N ILE A 36 -4.32 11.19 -15.77
CA ILE A 36 -2.87 11.00 -15.79
C ILE A 36 -2.47 10.11 -16.98
N TRP A 37 -3.20 9.01 -17.19
CA TRP A 37 -2.94 8.14 -18.34
C TRP A 37 -3.24 8.82 -19.66
N ALA A 38 -4.29 9.63 -19.77
CA ALA A 38 -4.61 10.39 -20.97
C ALA A 38 -3.46 11.32 -21.41
N VAL A 39 -2.73 11.90 -20.45
CA VAL A 39 -1.53 12.70 -20.71
C VAL A 39 -0.34 11.82 -21.05
N ALA A 40 0.02 10.89 -20.18
CA ALA A 40 1.24 10.09 -20.31
C ALA A 40 1.24 9.23 -21.59
N SER A 41 0.09 8.72 -22.00
CA SER A 41 -0.06 7.87 -23.19
C SER A 41 0.15 8.60 -24.53
N GLN A 42 0.38 9.91 -24.53
CA GLN A 42 0.75 10.68 -25.73
C GLN A 42 2.25 10.59 -26.04
N PHE A 43 3.02 10.12 -25.09
CA PHE A 43 4.47 10.00 -25.19
C PHE A 43 4.86 8.51 -25.31
N ASN A 44 5.97 8.26 -25.99
CA ASN A 44 6.56 6.93 -26.01
C ASN A 44 7.32 6.71 -24.71
N VAL A 45 6.67 6.05 -23.73
CA VAL A 45 7.19 5.82 -22.38
C VAL A 45 7.26 4.31 -22.14
N ASP A 46 8.41 3.79 -21.79
CA ASP A 46 8.62 2.41 -21.36
C ASP A 46 8.99 2.32 -19.87
N THR A 47 9.76 3.27 -19.39
CA THR A 47 10.19 3.34 -17.99
C THR A 47 9.68 4.58 -17.29
N VAL A 48 9.04 4.40 -16.15
CA VAL A 48 8.45 5.45 -15.31
C VAL A 48 9.10 5.46 -13.95
N VAL A 49 9.48 6.64 -13.49
CA VAL A 49 9.93 6.87 -12.11
C VAL A 49 8.87 7.67 -11.35
N ASP A 50 8.35 7.09 -10.29
CA ASP A 50 7.44 7.74 -9.35
C ASP A 50 8.23 8.12 -8.09
N LEU A 51 8.73 9.37 -8.05
CA LEU A 51 9.64 9.87 -7.01
C LEU A 51 9.00 9.96 -5.63
N PHE A 52 7.68 10.17 -5.60
CA PHE A 52 6.90 10.38 -4.38
C PHE A 52 5.65 9.50 -4.44
N SER A 53 5.86 8.19 -4.40
CA SER A 53 4.84 7.19 -4.74
C SER A 53 3.61 7.20 -3.82
N GLY A 54 3.74 7.69 -2.59
CA GLY A 54 2.64 7.82 -1.64
C GLY A 54 1.85 6.52 -1.47
N SER A 55 0.60 6.51 -1.93
CA SER A 55 -0.22 5.29 -1.90
C SER A 55 0.21 4.22 -2.90
N GLY A 56 1.10 4.52 -3.86
CA GLY A 56 1.54 3.62 -4.93
C GLY A 56 0.56 3.45 -6.10
N VAL A 57 -0.61 4.10 -6.05
CA VAL A 57 -1.68 3.87 -7.03
C VAL A 57 -1.30 4.31 -8.45
N VAL A 58 -0.48 5.36 -8.60
CA VAL A 58 -0.02 5.86 -9.91
C VAL A 58 0.97 4.87 -10.52
N GLY A 59 2.00 4.47 -9.76
CA GLY A 59 2.96 3.46 -10.20
C GLY A 59 2.27 2.13 -10.56
N TYR A 60 1.27 1.70 -9.78
CA TYR A 60 0.49 0.51 -10.07
C TYR A 60 -0.30 0.63 -11.39
N MET A 61 -0.89 1.77 -11.66
CA MET A 61 -1.54 2.05 -12.95
C MET A 61 -0.55 1.93 -14.11
N PHE A 62 0.66 2.48 -14.00
CA PHE A 62 1.68 2.34 -15.04
C PHE A 62 2.14 0.89 -15.21
N LYS A 63 2.31 0.14 -14.11
CA LYS A 63 2.57 -1.31 -14.18
C LYS A 63 1.46 -2.04 -14.94
N ALA A 64 0.18 -1.73 -14.68
CA ALA A 64 -0.95 -2.31 -15.40
C ALA A 64 -1.00 -1.91 -16.88
N GLN A 65 -0.39 -0.79 -17.25
CA GLN A 65 -0.19 -0.36 -18.64
C GLN A 65 1.05 -0.99 -19.30
N GLY A 66 1.67 -1.98 -18.65
CA GLY A 66 2.83 -2.70 -19.19
C GLY A 66 4.15 -1.93 -19.14
N LYS A 67 4.26 -0.91 -18.28
CA LYS A 67 5.47 -0.12 -18.12
C LYS A 67 6.38 -0.70 -17.04
N SER A 68 7.69 -0.47 -17.17
CA SER A 68 8.65 -0.67 -16.08
C SER A 68 8.51 0.48 -15.09
N VAL A 69 8.35 0.17 -13.81
CA VAL A 69 8.09 1.19 -12.79
C VAL A 69 9.16 1.15 -11.71
N ILE A 70 9.74 2.31 -11.43
CA ILE A 70 10.62 2.55 -10.29
C ILE A 70 9.87 3.48 -9.35
N SER A 71 9.39 2.94 -8.25
CA SER A 71 8.72 3.72 -7.21
C SER A 71 9.72 4.10 -6.12
N ASN A 72 9.66 5.33 -5.66
CA ASN A 72 10.42 5.79 -4.50
C ASN A 72 9.52 6.54 -3.53
N ASP A 73 9.80 6.46 -2.26
CA ASP A 73 9.20 7.33 -1.24
C ASP A 73 10.09 7.41 -0.01
N TYR A 74 10.06 8.56 0.65
CA TYR A 74 10.75 8.75 1.93
C TYR A 74 10.05 8.01 3.08
N MET A 75 8.75 7.77 2.95
CA MET A 75 7.97 7.05 3.96
C MET A 75 8.11 5.53 3.77
N ALA A 76 8.60 4.84 4.80
CA ALA A 76 8.70 3.37 4.82
C ALA A 76 7.36 2.68 4.51
N MET A 77 6.24 3.26 4.95
CA MET A 77 4.89 2.77 4.66
C MET A 77 4.61 2.74 3.15
N SER A 78 4.91 3.83 2.44
CA SER A 78 4.72 3.95 0.99
C SER A 78 5.60 2.97 0.23
N ALA A 79 6.89 2.89 0.59
CA ALA A 79 7.83 1.92 0.02
C ALA A 79 7.37 0.46 0.25
N THR A 80 6.77 0.17 1.40
CA THR A 80 6.20 -1.16 1.69
C THR A 80 5.03 -1.48 0.76
N PHE A 81 4.14 -0.53 0.50
CA PHE A 81 3.02 -0.72 -0.44
C PHE A 81 3.51 -1.00 -1.85
N THR A 82 4.47 -0.23 -2.34
CA THR A 82 5.01 -0.38 -3.69
C THR A 82 5.83 -1.66 -3.83
N LYS A 83 6.53 -2.09 -2.78
CA LYS A 83 7.21 -3.38 -2.76
C LYS A 83 6.25 -4.55 -2.85
N ALA A 84 5.15 -4.50 -2.10
CA ALA A 84 4.14 -5.56 -2.09
C ALA A 84 3.41 -5.71 -3.42
N MET A 85 3.09 -4.62 -4.13
CA MET A 85 2.15 -4.63 -5.24
C MET A 85 2.72 -4.16 -6.58
N ILE A 86 3.87 -3.43 -6.58
CA ILE A 86 4.50 -2.94 -7.81
C ILE A 86 5.76 -3.77 -8.12
N GLU A 87 6.74 -3.82 -7.22
CA GLU A 87 7.96 -4.61 -7.43
C GLU A 87 7.67 -6.11 -7.49
N ASN A 88 6.78 -6.58 -6.65
CA ASN A 88 6.36 -7.97 -6.59
C ASN A 88 5.52 -8.35 -7.81
N ASN A 89 5.96 -9.36 -8.55
CA ASN A 89 5.28 -9.83 -9.75
C ASN A 89 4.47 -11.11 -9.52
N SER A 90 4.78 -11.94 -8.50
CA SER A 90 4.19 -13.28 -8.42
C SER A 90 4.01 -13.84 -7.00
N VAL A 91 4.75 -13.31 -6.03
CA VAL A 91 4.73 -13.86 -4.66
C VAL A 91 3.44 -13.44 -3.96
N ILE A 92 2.76 -14.42 -3.36
CA ILE A 92 1.59 -14.20 -2.50
C ILE A 92 1.87 -14.68 -1.08
N LEU A 93 1.16 -14.17 -0.12
CA LEU A 93 1.12 -14.69 1.24
C LEU A 93 -0.07 -15.64 1.39
N PRO A 94 0.14 -16.96 1.45
CA PRO A 94 -0.96 -17.92 1.60
C PRO A 94 -1.78 -17.64 2.86
N MET A 95 -3.07 -17.87 2.78
CA MET A 95 -3.99 -17.56 3.88
C MET A 95 -3.70 -18.40 5.14
N GLY A 96 -3.16 -19.62 4.98
CA GLY A 96 -2.67 -20.45 6.10
C GLY A 96 -1.54 -19.74 6.84
N GLU A 97 -0.49 -19.31 6.12
CA GLU A 97 0.63 -18.56 6.70
C GLU A 97 0.15 -17.24 7.34
N ALA A 98 -0.79 -16.53 6.69
CA ALA A 98 -1.34 -15.30 7.25
C ALA A 98 -2.08 -15.52 8.58
N LYS A 99 -2.76 -16.65 8.75
CA LYS A 99 -3.42 -17.03 10.01
C LYS A 99 -2.41 -17.37 11.11
N GLU A 100 -1.30 -18.01 10.76
CA GLU A 100 -0.21 -18.30 11.70
C GLU A 100 0.40 -17.03 12.30
N LEU A 101 0.45 -15.94 11.53
CA LEU A 101 0.92 -14.63 12.02
C LEU A 101 0.07 -14.04 13.15
N LEU A 102 -1.18 -14.49 13.31
CA LEU A 102 -2.08 -14.06 14.38
C LEU A 102 -1.83 -14.78 15.72
N VAL A 103 -1.01 -15.83 15.72
CA VAL A 103 -0.74 -16.63 16.91
C VAL A 103 0.31 -15.94 17.75
N ALA A 104 -0.03 -15.67 19.01
CA ALA A 104 0.91 -15.06 19.95
C ALA A 104 2.00 -16.07 20.36
N HIS A 105 3.24 -15.60 20.41
CA HIS A 105 4.38 -16.31 20.96
C HIS A 105 4.83 -15.64 22.28
N LYS A 106 5.46 -16.40 23.17
CA LYS A 106 5.88 -15.91 24.50
C LYS A 106 6.85 -14.72 24.46
N GLU A 107 7.52 -14.51 23.32
CA GLU A 107 8.52 -13.45 23.12
C GLU A 107 7.98 -12.27 22.30
N SER A 108 6.65 -12.12 22.17
CA SER A 108 6.07 -10.98 21.46
C SER A 108 6.47 -9.67 22.13
N ALA A 109 6.93 -8.70 21.34
CA ALA A 109 7.22 -7.36 21.85
C ALA A 109 5.94 -6.71 22.39
N HIS A 110 6.08 -5.86 23.39
CA HIS A 110 4.97 -5.08 23.98
C HIS A 110 5.12 -3.58 23.68
N PHE A 111 5.68 -3.24 22.53
CA PHE A 111 5.96 -1.85 22.18
C PHE A 111 4.69 -1.04 21.96
N VAL A 112 3.75 -1.56 21.19
CA VAL A 112 2.49 -0.87 20.87
C VAL A 112 1.61 -0.82 22.12
N ALA A 113 1.48 -1.95 22.83
CA ALA A 113 0.71 -2.07 24.05
C ALA A 113 1.18 -1.10 25.15
N SER A 114 2.49 -0.83 25.24
CA SER A 114 3.03 0.10 26.24
C SER A 114 3.04 1.54 25.80
N THR A 115 3.33 1.81 24.49
CA THR A 115 3.58 3.18 24.00
C THR A 115 2.30 3.93 23.65
N ILE A 116 1.29 3.23 23.10
CA ILE A 116 0.03 3.85 22.66
C ILE A 116 -1.19 3.34 23.42
N LYS A 117 -0.94 2.82 24.63
CA LYS A 117 -2.01 2.41 25.53
C LYS A 117 -3.06 3.52 25.67
N ASP A 118 -4.32 3.12 25.65
CA ASP A 118 -5.48 4.01 25.81
C ASP A 118 -5.65 5.10 24.73
N LEU A 119 -4.80 5.10 23.66
CA LEU A 119 -4.86 6.16 22.66
C LEU A 119 -5.72 5.80 21.43
N TYR A 120 -5.45 4.69 20.74
CA TYR A 120 -6.02 4.44 19.42
C TYR A 120 -6.78 3.13 19.29
N TYR A 121 -6.39 2.11 20.03
CA TYR A 121 -6.90 0.75 19.95
C TYR A 121 -7.24 0.22 21.34
N THR A 122 -7.97 -0.89 21.42
CA THR A 122 -8.16 -1.61 22.68
C THR A 122 -6.87 -2.32 23.07
N ASP A 123 -6.77 -2.77 24.31
CA ASP A 123 -5.59 -3.49 24.80
C ASP A 123 -5.38 -4.78 23.99
N GLU A 124 -6.45 -5.51 23.67
CA GLU A 124 -6.39 -6.72 22.84
C GLU A 124 -5.93 -6.42 21.41
N GLU A 125 -6.35 -5.28 20.85
CA GLU A 125 -5.88 -4.86 19.53
C GLU A 125 -4.41 -4.45 19.56
N ASN A 126 -3.94 -3.78 20.61
CA ASN A 126 -2.54 -3.42 20.80
C ASN A 126 -1.66 -4.66 20.90
N ASP A 127 -2.05 -5.65 21.70
CA ASP A 127 -1.34 -6.93 21.84
C ASP A 127 -1.30 -7.70 20.52
N LEU A 128 -2.39 -7.69 19.76
CA LEU A 128 -2.42 -8.32 18.44
C LEU A 128 -1.52 -7.59 17.43
N ILE A 129 -1.43 -6.26 17.48
CA ILE A 129 -0.52 -5.50 16.62
C ILE A 129 0.93 -5.86 16.95
N ASP A 130 1.29 -5.96 18.24
CA ASP A 130 2.64 -6.35 18.65
C ASP A 130 2.96 -7.81 18.24
N THR A 131 2.01 -8.72 18.39
CA THR A 131 2.11 -10.12 17.90
C THR A 131 2.37 -10.14 16.39
N LEU A 132 1.53 -9.46 15.60
CA LEU A 132 1.69 -9.39 14.15
C LEU A 132 3.03 -8.77 13.75
N ARG A 133 3.45 -7.67 14.37
CA ARG A 133 4.75 -7.03 14.09
C ARG A 133 5.92 -7.99 14.35
N THR A 134 5.89 -8.69 15.47
CA THR A 134 6.93 -9.67 15.82
C THR A 134 7.00 -10.81 14.80
N ASN A 135 5.85 -11.40 14.47
CA ASN A 135 5.78 -12.51 13.53
C ASN A 135 6.13 -12.11 12.11
N ILE A 136 5.67 -10.93 11.67
CA ILE A 136 6.02 -10.38 10.34
C ILE A 136 7.53 -10.13 10.24
N ALA A 137 8.18 -9.63 11.30
CA ALA A 137 9.62 -9.40 11.30
C ALA A 137 10.45 -10.69 11.12
N ALA A 138 9.89 -11.85 11.46
CA ALA A 138 10.52 -13.17 11.27
C ALA A 138 10.37 -13.72 9.84
N ILE A 139 9.54 -13.11 8.97
CA ILE A 139 9.36 -13.53 7.58
C ILE A 139 10.62 -13.20 6.78
N ARG A 140 11.27 -14.23 6.21
CA ARG A 140 12.51 -14.08 5.41
C ARG A 140 12.24 -13.60 3.99
N ASP A 141 11.12 -14.04 3.39
CA ASP A 141 10.74 -13.61 2.04
C ASP A 141 10.31 -12.15 2.06
N GLN A 142 11.03 -11.30 1.33
CA GLN A 142 10.82 -9.85 1.32
C GLN A 142 9.45 -9.43 0.80
N TYR A 143 8.86 -10.20 -0.12
CA TYR A 143 7.55 -9.87 -0.68
C TYR A 143 6.41 -10.34 0.23
N LYS A 144 6.52 -11.54 0.82
CA LYS A 144 5.58 -11.98 1.87
C LYS A 144 5.60 -11.02 3.06
N HIS A 145 6.80 -10.60 3.48
CA HIS A 145 6.96 -9.57 4.51
C HIS A 145 6.23 -8.27 4.13
N ALA A 146 6.46 -7.75 2.92
CA ALA A 146 5.82 -6.52 2.45
C ALA A 146 4.30 -6.66 2.36
N ILE A 147 3.77 -7.81 1.91
CA ILE A 147 2.32 -8.11 1.86
C ILE A 147 1.74 -8.09 3.27
N ALA A 148 2.35 -8.81 4.22
CA ALA A 148 1.89 -8.89 5.60
C ALA A 148 1.92 -7.52 6.29
N MET A 149 3.01 -6.76 6.12
CA MET A 149 3.13 -5.42 6.68
C MET A 149 2.12 -4.45 6.05
N THR A 150 1.93 -4.50 4.72
CA THR A 150 0.88 -3.73 4.03
C THR A 150 -0.50 -4.05 4.59
N ALA A 151 -0.80 -5.33 4.81
CA ALA A 151 -2.06 -5.78 5.36
C ALA A 151 -2.28 -5.27 6.80
N LEU A 152 -1.24 -5.32 7.64
CA LEU A 152 -1.28 -4.80 9.00
C LEU A 152 -1.57 -3.28 9.02
N ILE A 153 -0.82 -2.49 8.24
CA ILE A 153 -1.01 -1.04 8.13
C ILE A 153 -2.45 -0.72 7.68
N ARG A 154 -2.97 -1.46 6.71
CA ARG A 154 -4.34 -1.28 6.23
C ARG A 154 -5.39 -1.64 7.28
N ALA A 155 -5.20 -2.74 8.01
CA ALA A 155 -6.07 -3.13 9.11
C ALA A 155 -6.11 -2.04 10.19
N CYS A 156 -4.95 -1.56 10.61
CA CYS A 156 -4.81 -0.48 11.58
C CYS A 156 -5.53 0.81 11.13
N THR A 157 -5.33 1.23 9.87
CA THR A 157 -5.97 2.45 9.35
C THR A 157 -7.48 2.31 9.18
N LYS A 158 -8.01 1.12 8.91
CA LYS A 158 -9.46 0.85 8.84
C LYS A 158 -10.15 0.96 10.20
N LYS A 159 -9.46 0.63 11.27
CA LYS A 159 -9.97 0.77 12.65
C LYS A 159 -10.05 2.23 13.10
N ARG A 160 -9.47 3.18 12.34
CA ARG A 160 -9.48 4.61 12.69
C ARG A 160 -10.44 5.41 11.82
N PRO A 161 -11.11 6.43 12.38
CA PRO A 161 -11.94 7.35 11.61
C PRO A 161 -11.10 8.00 10.51
N ARG A 162 -11.58 7.94 9.27
CA ARG A 162 -10.91 8.51 8.09
C ARG A 162 -9.45 8.03 7.86
N GLY A 163 -9.00 6.96 8.56
CA GLY A 163 -7.61 6.49 8.50
C GLY A 163 -6.60 7.45 9.15
N ILE A 164 -7.03 8.35 10.00
CA ILE A 164 -6.20 9.36 10.67
C ILE A 164 -6.06 8.98 12.14
N PHE A 165 -4.85 9.04 12.66
CA PHE A 165 -4.53 8.86 14.07
C PHE A 165 -4.67 10.18 14.82
N THR A 166 -5.89 10.70 14.86
CA THR A 166 -6.22 11.86 15.71
C THR A 166 -6.54 11.38 17.12
N TYR A 167 -6.22 12.18 18.11
CA TYR A 167 -6.58 11.92 19.49
C TYR A 167 -8.10 12.11 19.68
N THR A 168 -8.86 11.08 19.39
CA THR A 168 -10.33 11.06 19.54
C THR A 168 -10.79 10.14 20.66
N GLY A 169 -9.86 9.68 21.53
CA GLY A 169 -10.15 8.62 22.50
C GLY A 169 -10.32 7.24 21.85
N GLN A 170 -10.42 6.21 22.67
CA GLN A 170 -10.38 4.81 22.23
C GLN A 170 -11.54 4.36 21.36
N ARG A 171 -12.69 5.03 21.39
CA ARG A 171 -13.95 4.48 20.89
C ARG A 171 -14.73 5.47 20.05
N TYR A 172 -14.17 5.89 18.94
CA TYR A 172 -15.00 6.56 17.94
C TYR A 172 -15.67 5.50 17.06
N ASN A 173 -16.92 5.19 17.36
CA ASN A 173 -17.76 4.33 16.53
C ASN A 173 -18.82 5.20 15.83
N ASP A 174 -18.62 5.44 14.53
CA ASP A 174 -19.56 6.15 13.66
C ASP A 174 -20.53 5.20 12.92
N GLY A 175 -20.64 3.94 13.38
CA GLY A 175 -21.51 2.92 12.80
C GLY A 175 -20.99 2.26 11.52
N ARG A 176 -19.78 2.60 11.04
CA ARG A 176 -19.21 1.98 9.83
C ARG A 176 -18.96 0.50 10.04
N LYS A 177 -19.26 -0.29 9.01
CA LYS A 177 -19.01 -1.73 8.99
C LYS A 177 -17.57 -2.11 9.29
N ASP A 178 -16.60 -1.29 8.87
CA ASP A 178 -15.18 -1.50 9.14
C ASP A 178 -14.85 -1.50 10.64
N LEU A 179 -15.57 -0.74 11.47
CA LEU A 179 -15.33 -0.68 12.91
C LEU A 179 -15.94 -1.87 13.65
N GLN A 180 -16.87 -2.57 13.04
CA GLN A 180 -17.51 -3.76 13.62
C GLN A 180 -16.69 -5.03 13.45
N LYS A 181 -15.74 -5.05 12.51
CA LYS A 181 -14.82 -6.16 12.28
C LYS A 181 -13.67 -6.13 13.28
N THR A 182 -13.22 -7.30 13.72
CA THR A 182 -12.01 -7.40 14.53
C THR A 182 -10.77 -7.00 13.74
N LEU A 183 -9.68 -6.62 14.42
CA LEU A 183 -8.41 -6.32 13.76
C LEU A 183 -7.88 -7.53 12.99
N ALA A 184 -8.03 -8.75 13.54
CA ALA A 184 -7.66 -10.00 12.87
C ALA A 184 -8.42 -10.20 11.54
N GLN A 185 -9.74 -9.99 11.54
CA GLN A 185 -10.55 -10.06 10.33
C GLN A 185 -10.09 -9.02 9.28
N GLN A 186 -9.84 -7.77 9.72
CA GLN A 186 -9.35 -6.70 8.86
C GLN A 186 -7.98 -7.05 8.25
N PHE A 187 -7.10 -7.67 9.03
CA PHE A 187 -5.79 -8.14 8.57
C PHE A 187 -5.92 -9.20 7.48
N LEU A 188 -6.69 -10.27 7.73
CA LEU A 188 -6.86 -11.36 6.75
C LEU A 188 -7.51 -10.87 5.44
N GLU A 189 -8.55 -10.04 5.53
CA GLU A 189 -9.16 -9.41 4.34
C GLU A 189 -8.18 -8.51 3.59
N ALA A 190 -7.29 -7.84 4.31
CA ALA A 190 -6.27 -7.01 3.68
C ALA A 190 -5.20 -7.86 2.99
N VAL A 191 -4.79 -9.01 3.55
CA VAL A 191 -3.89 -9.97 2.89
C VAL A 191 -4.50 -10.45 1.57
N GLU A 192 -5.77 -10.86 1.59
CA GLU A 192 -6.47 -11.30 0.39
C GLU A 192 -6.51 -10.21 -0.69
N ALA A 193 -6.85 -8.98 -0.29
CA ALA A 193 -6.91 -7.84 -1.20
C ALA A 193 -5.53 -7.47 -1.79
N VAL A 194 -4.46 -7.55 -1.00
CA VAL A 194 -3.09 -7.30 -1.47
C VAL A 194 -2.62 -8.41 -2.39
N ASN A 195 -2.88 -9.68 -2.05
CA ASN A 195 -2.58 -10.83 -2.91
C ASN A 195 -3.24 -10.70 -4.29
N LYS A 196 -4.51 -10.27 -4.32
CA LYS A 196 -5.24 -10.04 -5.57
C LYS A 196 -4.63 -8.94 -6.44
N ALA A 197 -3.94 -7.98 -5.83
CA ALA A 197 -3.29 -6.90 -6.55
C ALA A 197 -1.94 -7.32 -7.16
N VAL A 198 -1.34 -8.43 -6.72
CA VAL A 198 -0.08 -8.94 -7.27
C VAL A 198 -0.30 -9.50 -8.67
N PHE A 199 0.51 -9.07 -9.62
CA PHE A 199 0.53 -9.61 -10.98
C PHE A 199 1.87 -9.36 -11.66
N ASP A 200 2.18 -10.19 -12.66
CA ASP A 200 3.33 -10.00 -13.51
C ASP A 200 2.94 -9.24 -14.78
N ASN A 201 3.65 -8.17 -15.06
CA ASN A 201 3.52 -7.41 -16.31
C ASN A 201 4.65 -7.67 -17.31
N GLY A 202 5.49 -8.67 -17.04
CA GLY A 202 6.65 -9.02 -17.87
C GLY A 202 7.80 -8.01 -17.83
N LYS A 203 7.77 -7.06 -16.87
CA LYS A 203 8.79 -6.01 -16.72
C LYS A 203 9.45 -6.11 -15.35
N ILE A 204 10.67 -5.54 -15.28
CA ILE A 204 11.36 -5.36 -14.00
C ILE A 204 10.82 -4.10 -13.35
N ASN A 205 10.17 -4.26 -12.20
CA ASN A 205 9.70 -3.17 -11.38
C ASN A 205 10.55 -3.08 -10.11
N ARG A 206 10.70 -1.89 -9.54
CA ARG A 206 11.50 -1.67 -8.32
C ARG A 206 10.77 -0.75 -7.34
N SER A 207 10.98 -1.03 -6.06
CA SER A 207 10.55 -0.17 -4.96
C SER A 207 11.77 0.29 -4.18
N LYS A 208 11.90 1.58 -3.97
CA LYS A 208 12.97 2.22 -3.21
C LYS A 208 12.38 2.93 -1.99
N HIS A 209 13.16 2.95 -0.93
CA HIS A 209 12.87 3.70 0.29
C HIS A 209 14.03 4.67 0.53
N GLY A 210 13.80 5.95 0.32
CA GLY A 210 14.85 6.94 0.48
C GLY A 210 14.45 8.34 0.03
N ASP A 211 15.39 9.26 0.23
CA ASP A 211 15.24 10.62 -0.26
C ASP A 211 15.24 10.63 -1.81
N ALA A 212 14.30 11.36 -2.39
CA ALA A 212 14.21 11.51 -3.85
C ALA A 212 15.44 12.23 -4.43
N MET A 213 16.11 13.07 -3.64
CA MET A 213 17.33 13.76 -4.06
C MET A 213 18.54 12.83 -4.19
N ASP A 214 18.53 11.70 -3.48
CA ASP A 214 19.60 10.69 -3.51
C ASP A 214 19.28 9.54 -4.50
N LEU A 215 18.08 9.55 -5.08
CA LEU A 215 17.67 8.51 -6.01
C LEU A 215 18.49 8.57 -7.29
N ARG A 216 19.26 7.53 -7.55
CA ARG A 216 19.99 7.35 -8.82
C ARG A 216 19.21 6.42 -9.72
N VAL A 217 18.84 6.92 -10.87
CA VAL A 217 18.19 6.17 -11.96
C VAL A 217 19.02 6.37 -13.22
N GLU A 218 19.41 5.27 -13.86
CA GLU A 218 20.29 5.33 -15.04
C GLU A 218 19.58 5.98 -16.24
N GLN A 219 18.29 5.64 -16.42
CA GLN A 219 17.47 6.20 -17.50
C GLN A 219 15.99 6.03 -17.16
N ALA A 220 15.19 7.06 -17.43
CA ALA A 220 13.74 7.02 -17.36
C ALA A 220 13.15 7.87 -18.49
N ASP A 221 12.03 7.40 -19.04
CA ASP A 221 11.29 8.15 -20.09
C ASP A 221 10.32 9.15 -19.47
N LEU A 222 9.85 8.87 -18.25
CA LEU A 222 8.94 9.74 -17.51
C LEU A 222 9.33 9.75 -16.02
N VAL A 223 9.33 10.95 -15.47
CA VAL A 223 9.53 11.21 -14.02
C VAL A 223 8.34 11.98 -13.47
#